data_5862b90e2c74cb6f0c6b0170c5bbbcc4
#
_entry.id   5862b90e2c74cb6f0c6b0170c5bbbcc4
#
_cell.length_a   1.000
_cell.length_b   1.000
_cell.length_c   1.000
_cell.angle_alpha   90.00
_cell.angle_beta   90.00
_cell.angle_gamma   90.00
#
_symmetry.space_group_name_H-M   'P 1'
#
loop_
_entity.id
_entity.type
_entity.pdbx_description
1 polymer ?
#
loop_
_entity_poly.entity_id
_entity_poly.type
_entity_poly.pdbx_seq_one_letter_code
_entity_poly.pdbx_strand_id
1 'polypeptide(L)'
;MRCVVLSALVASLLAGCSHEKPQKPSAGTVSDTSIVSSAPTTSVNPPPTALDATRKQVGDACVVYAKRRDEMRADPDMLKDGPFRMMWVFIVTDVRTAADTLKTVDADALSPDVQKQWDNFWQGIDSGDTQFATYEVWFESYVEVVDRYCLTVVSTEQL
;
A
#
# COMPACT_ATOMS: atom_id res chain seq x y z
N MET A 1 -11.20 40.10 6.28
CA MET A 1 -12.36 39.25 6.65
C MET A 1 -11.82 37.91 7.11
N ARG A 2 -11.96 37.62 8.40
CA ARG A 2 -11.45 36.39 9.03
C ARG A 2 -12.59 35.36 9.02
N CYS A 3 -12.44 34.26 8.29
CA CYS A 3 -13.32 33.09 8.41
C CYS A 3 -12.74 32.16 9.48
N VAL A 4 -13.46 32.02 10.57
CA VAL A 4 -13.23 31.03 11.63
C VAL A 4 -13.90 29.73 11.16
N VAL A 5 -13.13 28.66 10.99
CA VAL A 5 -13.68 27.32 10.75
C VAL A 5 -13.71 26.55 12.06
N LEU A 6 -14.91 26.22 12.49
CA LEU A 6 -15.20 25.40 13.66
C LEU A 6 -14.78 23.94 13.39
N SER A 7 -13.94 23.42 14.27
CA SER A 7 -13.63 21.99 14.34
C SER A 7 -14.76 21.25 15.08
N ALA A 8 -15.37 20.29 14.44
CA ALA A 8 -16.29 19.34 15.08
C ALA A 8 -15.52 18.06 15.46
N LEU A 9 -15.37 17.87 16.78
CA LEU A 9 -14.93 16.63 17.42
C LEU A 9 -16.05 15.59 17.33
N VAL A 10 -15.81 14.44 16.74
CA VAL A 10 -16.64 13.26 16.91
C VAL A 10 -15.84 12.20 17.66
N ALA A 11 -16.14 12.06 18.92
CA ALA A 11 -15.68 10.97 19.77
C ALA A 11 -16.65 9.79 19.64
N SER A 12 -16.19 8.64 19.16
CA SER A 12 -16.93 7.38 19.21
C SER A 12 -16.20 6.40 20.12
N LEU A 13 -16.73 6.24 21.31
CA LEU A 13 -16.43 5.20 22.28
C LEU A 13 -17.17 3.92 21.86
N LEU A 14 -16.47 2.82 21.65
CA LEU A 14 -17.03 1.48 21.71
C LEU A 14 -16.14 0.62 22.59
N ALA A 15 -16.57 0.46 23.83
CA ALA A 15 -16.10 -0.55 24.75
C ALA A 15 -16.82 -1.88 24.46
N GLY A 16 -16.08 -2.94 24.21
CA GLY A 16 -16.58 -4.31 24.11
C GLY A 16 -15.66 -5.25 24.86
N CYS A 17 -15.91 -5.44 26.18
CA CYS A 17 -15.29 -6.50 26.97
C CYS A 17 -16.04 -7.81 26.74
N SER A 18 -15.36 -8.82 26.20
CA SER A 18 -15.83 -10.20 26.30
C SER A 18 -14.84 -11.00 27.10
N HIS A 19 -15.31 -11.39 28.28
CA HIS A 19 -14.64 -12.21 29.26
C HIS A 19 -14.92 -13.68 28.93
N GLU A 20 -13.92 -14.44 28.53
CA GLU A 20 -14.06 -15.88 28.37
C GLU A 20 -13.19 -16.60 29.40
N LYS A 21 -13.90 -17.46 30.22
CA LYS A 21 -13.34 -18.23 31.34
C LYS A 21 -12.46 -19.37 30.84
N PRO A 22 -11.38 -19.70 31.57
CA PRO A 22 -10.57 -20.87 31.25
C PRO A 22 -11.27 -22.16 31.71
N GLN A 23 -11.45 -23.10 30.79
CA GLN A 23 -11.93 -24.44 31.03
C GLN A 23 -10.74 -25.36 31.37
N LYS A 24 -10.87 -26.05 32.49
CA LYS A 24 -9.93 -26.98 33.11
C LYS A 24 -9.85 -28.29 32.30
N PRO A 25 -8.67 -28.86 32.02
CA PRO A 25 -8.58 -30.13 31.31
C PRO A 25 -8.93 -31.31 32.23
N SER A 26 -9.82 -32.17 31.74
CA SER A 26 -10.13 -33.46 32.36
C SER A 26 -9.20 -34.52 31.79
N ALA A 27 -8.57 -35.26 32.69
CA ALA A 27 -7.72 -36.39 32.35
C ALA A 27 -8.58 -37.59 31.94
N GLY A 28 -8.28 -38.18 30.79
CA GLY A 28 -8.85 -39.41 30.30
C GLY A 28 -7.75 -40.31 29.75
N THR A 29 -7.68 -41.50 30.32
CA THR A 29 -6.69 -42.55 30.27
C THR A 29 -6.68 -43.32 28.94
N VAL A 30 -5.49 -43.53 28.41
CA VAL A 30 -4.90 -44.63 27.62
C VAL A 30 -5.83 -45.60 26.85
N SER A 31 -5.60 -45.73 25.55
CA SER A 31 -5.48 -47.02 24.86
C SER A 31 -4.63 -46.90 23.60
N ASP A 32 -3.57 -47.67 23.66
CA ASP A 32 -2.59 -47.92 22.60
C ASP A 32 -3.27 -48.63 21.43
N THR A 33 -3.23 -48.04 20.26
CA THR A 33 -3.44 -48.77 19.02
C THR A 33 -2.66 -48.03 17.90
N SER A 34 -1.47 -48.57 17.63
CA SER A 34 -0.61 -48.17 16.52
C SER A 34 -1.31 -48.48 15.19
N ILE A 35 -1.93 -47.47 14.60
CA ILE A 35 -2.27 -47.49 13.18
C ILE A 35 -1.35 -46.46 12.51
N VAL A 36 -0.31 -46.99 11.83
CA VAL A 36 0.50 -46.20 10.91
C VAL A 36 -0.39 -45.82 9.72
N SER A 37 -1.13 -44.74 9.87
CA SER A 37 -1.82 -44.10 8.75
C SER A 37 -0.89 -43.04 8.22
N SER A 38 -0.28 -43.30 7.05
CA SER A 38 0.46 -42.32 6.29
C SER A 38 -0.53 -41.27 5.79
N ALA A 39 -0.76 -40.25 6.60
CA ALA A 39 -1.53 -39.08 6.17
C ALA A 39 -0.76 -38.36 5.05
N PRO A 40 -1.42 -37.95 3.96
CA PRO A 40 -0.80 -37.11 2.96
C PRO A 40 -0.38 -35.79 3.65
N THR A 41 0.91 -35.50 3.61
CA THR A 41 1.47 -34.24 4.11
C THR A 41 0.95 -33.14 3.19
N THR A 42 -0.22 -32.60 3.49
CA THR A 42 -0.70 -31.38 2.85
C THR A 42 0.28 -30.29 3.31
N SER A 43 1.16 -29.86 2.42
CA SER A 43 2.03 -28.72 2.64
C SER A 43 1.14 -27.49 2.82
N VAL A 44 0.78 -27.21 4.06
CA VAL A 44 0.09 -25.98 4.44
C VAL A 44 1.15 -24.87 4.41
N ASN A 45 1.13 -24.04 3.39
CA ASN A 45 1.96 -22.84 3.39
C ASN A 45 1.62 -22.01 4.63
N PRO A 46 2.63 -21.54 5.37
CA PRO A 46 2.38 -20.68 6.51
C PRO A 46 1.58 -19.43 6.05
N PRO A 47 0.70 -18.89 6.91
CA PRO A 47 -0.03 -17.69 6.56
C PRO A 47 0.95 -16.54 6.26
N PRO A 48 0.63 -15.67 5.28
CA PRO A 48 1.49 -14.56 4.91
C PRO A 48 1.75 -13.66 6.13
N THR A 49 2.97 -13.19 6.26
CA THR A 49 3.33 -12.21 7.30
C THR A 49 2.69 -10.85 7.00
N ALA A 50 2.63 -9.96 7.99
CA ALA A 50 2.16 -8.59 7.76
C ALA A 50 3.01 -7.87 6.69
N LEU A 51 4.31 -8.15 6.65
CA LEU A 51 5.22 -7.63 5.63
C LEU A 51 4.87 -8.14 4.23
N ASP A 52 4.62 -9.44 4.07
CA ASP A 52 4.24 -10.02 2.78
C ASP A 52 2.92 -9.44 2.26
N ALA A 53 1.94 -9.27 3.15
CA ALA A 53 0.66 -8.66 2.81
C ALA A 53 0.84 -7.21 2.36
N THR A 54 1.69 -6.44 3.04
CA THR A 54 1.96 -5.03 2.70
C THR A 54 2.74 -4.92 1.39
N ARG A 55 3.75 -5.76 1.17
CA ARG A 55 4.48 -5.81 -0.11
C ARG A 55 3.56 -6.17 -1.28
N LYS A 56 2.65 -7.12 -1.07
CA LYS A 56 1.63 -7.43 -2.08
C LYS A 56 0.74 -6.23 -2.39
N GLN A 57 0.29 -5.49 -1.37
CA GLN A 57 -0.53 -4.29 -1.55
C GLN A 57 0.20 -3.23 -2.38
N VAL A 58 1.49 -2.99 -2.11
CA VAL A 58 2.32 -2.09 -2.92
C VAL A 58 2.43 -2.58 -4.35
N GLY A 59 2.69 -3.89 -4.55
CA GLY A 59 2.76 -4.50 -5.87
C GLY A 59 1.47 -4.31 -6.66
N ASP A 60 0.32 -4.60 -6.06
CA ASP A 60 -0.98 -4.42 -6.70
C ASP A 60 -1.22 -2.95 -7.10
N ALA A 61 -0.88 -1.99 -6.24
CA ALA A 61 -0.99 -0.56 -6.54
C ALA A 61 -0.06 -0.14 -7.69
N CYS A 62 1.18 -0.62 -7.71
CA CYS A 62 2.15 -0.36 -8.77
C CYS A 62 1.71 -0.93 -10.13
N VAL A 63 1.10 -2.11 -10.17
CA VAL A 63 0.55 -2.69 -11.41
C VAL A 63 -0.59 -1.84 -11.98
N VAL A 64 -1.51 -1.39 -11.13
CA VAL A 64 -2.60 -0.49 -11.55
C VAL A 64 -2.04 0.84 -12.06
N TYR A 65 -1.05 1.39 -11.37
CA TYR A 65 -0.34 2.60 -11.77
C TYR A 65 0.32 2.43 -13.13
N ALA A 66 1.13 1.37 -13.34
CA ALA A 66 1.87 1.14 -14.58
C ALA A 66 0.92 1.05 -15.78
N LYS A 67 -0.16 0.29 -15.65
CA LYS A 67 -1.19 0.21 -16.70
C LYS A 67 -1.75 1.58 -17.06
N ARG A 68 -2.10 2.40 -16.08
CA ARG A 68 -2.67 3.72 -16.33
C ARG A 68 -1.65 4.69 -16.91
N ARG A 69 -0.41 4.64 -16.44
CA ARG A 69 0.71 5.40 -17.01
C ARG A 69 0.84 5.15 -18.52
N ASP A 70 0.82 3.88 -18.92
CA ASP A 70 1.00 3.48 -20.32
C ASP A 70 -0.20 3.91 -21.18
N GLU A 71 -1.43 3.82 -20.65
CA GLU A 71 -2.62 4.34 -21.32
C GLU A 71 -2.52 5.85 -21.55
N MET A 72 -2.10 6.64 -20.57
CA MET A 72 -1.96 8.08 -20.67
C MET A 72 -0.80 8.51 -21.58
N ARG A 73 0.27 7.71 -21.65
CA ARG A 73 1.36 7.92 -22.61
C ARG A 73 0.94 7.61 -24.05
N ALA A 74 0.09 6.59 -24.23
CA ALA A 74 -0.45 6.24 -25.54
C ALA A 74 -1.46 7.27 -26.06
N ASP A 75 -2.17 7.97 -25.18
CA ASP A 75 -3.13 9.03 -25.51
C ASP A 75 -2.93 10.27 -24.61
N PRO A 76 -1.99 11.17 -25.00
CA PRO A 76 -1.72 12.40 -24.24
C PRO A 76 -2.91 13.36 -24.12
N ASP A 77 -3.94 13.22 -24.94
CA ASP A 77 -5.13 14.07 -24.83
C ASP A 77 -5.93 13.77 -23.56
N MET A 78 -5.76 12.58 -22.96
CA MET A 78 -6.29 12.26 -21.62
C MET A 78 -5.78 13.24 -20.54
N LEU A 79 -4.56 13.79 -20.69
CA LEU A 79 -4.01 14.76 -19.74
C LEU A 79 -4.77 16.09 -19.73
N LYS A 80 -5.51 16.40 -20.81
CA LYS A 80 -6.33 17.60 -20.92
C LYS A 80 -7.71 17.42 -20.27
N ASP A 81 -8.14 16.19 -20.07
CA ASP A 81 -9.43 15.83 -19.47
C ASP A 81 -9.37 15.83 -17.94
N GLY A 82 -10.20 16.65 -17.30
CA GLY A 82 -10.26 16.78 -15.84
C GLY A 82 -10.55 15.47 -15.10
N PRO A 83 -11.56 14.68 -15.46
CA PRO A 83 -11.83 13.36 -14.90
C PRO A 83 -10.65 12.39 -14.95
N PHE A 84 -9.94 12.30 -16.07
CA PHE A 84 -8.75 11.45 -16.19
C PHE A 84 -7.60 11.92 -15.32
N ARG A 85 -7.37 13.24 -15.20
CA ARG A 85 -6.37 13.77 -14.26
C ARG A 85 -6.70 13.44 -12.83
N MET A 86 -7.98 13.57 -12.43
CA MET A 86 -8.40 13.20 -11.08
C MET A 86 -8.19 11.72 -10.80
N MET A 87 -8.52 10.86 -11.76
CA MET A 87 -8.28 9.42 -11.65
C MET A 87 -6.78 9.11 -11.50
N TRP A 88 -5.91 9.80 -12.26
CA TRP A 88 -4.46 9.69 -12.11
C TRP A 88 -3.99 10.06 -10.70
N VAL A 89 -4.48 11.18 -10.16
CA VAL A 89 -4.14 11.60 -8.79
C VAL A 89 -4.54 10.53 -7.77
N PHE A 90 -5.70 9.92 -7.90
CA PHE A 90 -6.11 8.83 -6.99
C PHE A 90 -5.16 7.63 -7.09
N ILE A 91 -4.81 7.20 -8.30
CA ILE A 91 -3.92 6.06 -8.51
C ILE A 91 -2.54 6.30 -7.91
N VAL A 92 -1.92 7.47 -8.12
CA VAL A 92 -0.62 7.77 -7.53
C VAL A 92 -0.70 7.96 -6.01
N THR A 93 -1.84 8.44 -5.50
CA THR A 93 -2.10 8.53 -4.05
C THR A 93 -2.27 7.13 -3.42
N ASP A 94 -2.86 6.17 -4.13
CA ASP A 94 -2.95 4.78 -3.66
C ASP A 94 -1.56 4.16 -3.55
N VAL A 95 -0.67 4.38 -4.53
CA VAL A 95 0.74 3.93 -4.44
C VAL A 95 1.42 4.60 -3.24
N ARG A 96 1.23 5.91 -3.04
CA ARG A 96 1.78 6.64 -1.89
C ARG A 96 1.32 6.03 -0.56
N THR A 97 0.03 5.80 -0.41
CA THR A 97 -0.55 5.24 0.81
C THR A 97 0.00 3.84 1.11
N ALA A 98 0.12 3.00 0.09
CA ALA A 98 0.72 1.67 0.23
C ALA A 98 2.22 1.77 0.58
N ALA A 99 2.95 2.72 0.00
CA ALA A 99 4.36 2.99 0.29
C ALA A 99 4.58 3.45 1.74
N ASP A 100 3.76 4.38 2.22
CA ASP A 100 3.82 4.86 3.60
C ASP A 100 3.52 3.72 4.59
N THR A 101 2.59 2.83 4.25
CA THR A 101 2.31 1.63 5.04
C THR A 101 3.51 0.68 5.06
N LEU A 102 4.16 0.43 3.91
CA LEU A 102 5.35 -0.42 3.83
C LEU A 102 6.49 0.15 4.69
N LYS A 103 6.72 1.45 4.65
CA LYS A 103 7.74 2.13 5.47
C LYS A 103 7.53 1.93 6.97
N THR A 104 6.29 1.75 7.45
CA THR A 104 6.00 1.48 8.87
C THR A 104 6.36 0.06 9.31
N VAL A 105 6.33 -0.92 8.39
CA VAL A 105 6.60 -2.34 8.70
C VAL A 105 8.00 -2.78 8.26
N ASP A 106 8.61 -2.05 7.33
CA ASP A 106 9.97 -2.28 6.79
C ASP A 106 10.60 -0.94 6.42
N ALA A 107 11.28 -0.32 7.38
CA ALA A 107 11.93 0.98 7.19
C ALA A 107 13.06 0.95 6.17
N ASP A 108 13.64 -0.22 5.93
CA ASP A 108 14.76 -0.45 5.01
C ASP A 108 14.31 -1.01 3.64
N ALA A 109 12.99 -1.04 3.37
CA ALA A 109 12.44 -1.55 2.11
C ALA A 109 12.99 -0.83 0.87
N LEU A 110 13.42 0.42 1.02
CA LEU A 110 13.99 1.25 -0.03
C LEU A 110 15.44 1.61 0.27
N SER A 111 16.24 1.78 -0.79
CA SER A 111 17.54 2.41 -0.62
C SER A 111 17.38 3.88 -0.15
N PRO A 112 18.32 4.42 0.63
CA PRO A 112 18.24 5.79 1.15
C PRO A 112 18.02 6.86 0.07
N ASP A 113 18.57 6.67 -1.12
CA ASP A 113 18.44 7.61 -2.24
C ASP A 113 17.04 7.61 -2.81
N VAL A 114 16.43 6.43 -3.00
CA VAL A 114 15.05 6.30 -3.48
C VAL A 114 14.08 6.86 -2.44
N GLN A 115 14.29 6.53 -1.17
CA GLN A 115 13.48 7.05 -0.08
C GLN A 115 13.55 8.59 0.00
N LYS A 116 14.76 9.17 -0.10
CA LYS A 116 14.94 10.61 -0.08
C LYS A 116 14.24 11.32 -1.25
N GLN A 117 14.35 10.75 -2.46
CA GLN A 117 13.69 11.31 -3.64
C GLN A 117 12.16 11.25 -3.49
N TRP A 118 11.64 10.14 -2.99
CA TRP A 118 10.22 9.95 -2.69
C TRP A 118 9.72 10.97 -1.68
N ASP A 119 10.38 11.08 -0.53
CA ASP A 119 9.99 12.00 0.55
C ASP A 119 10.04 13.47 0.08
N ASN A 120 11.10 13.87 -0.63
CA ASN A 120 11.24 15.25 -1.14
C ASN A 120 10.14 15.60 -2.15
N PHE A 121 9.81 14.68 -3.04
CA PHE A 121 8.75 14.90 -4.04
C PHE A 121 7.40 15.13 -3.36
N TRP A 122 7.01 14.22 -2.46
CA TRP A 122 5.73 14.33 -1.78
C TRP A 122 5.68 15.53 -0.83
N GLN A 123 6.79 15.87 -0.18
CA GLN A 123 6.88 17.09 0.62
C GLN A 123 6.63 18.34 -0.23
N GLY A 124 7.22 18.42 -1.42
CA GLY A 124 6.98 19.53 -2.35
C GLY A 124 5.53 19.63 -2.82
N ILE A 125 4.87 18.47 -3.07
CA ILE A 125 3.44 18.43 -3.40
C ILE A 125 2.59 18.93 -2.24
N ASP A 126 2.82 18.40 -1.03
CA ASP A 126 2.02 18.71 0.16
C ASP A 126 2.18 20.15 0.63
N SER A 127 3.36 20.75 0.47
CA SER A 127 3.62 22.17 0.78
C SER A 127 3.05 23.14 -0.27
N GLY A 128 2.71 22.63 -1.46
CA GLY A 128 2.31 23.45 -2.59
C GLY A 128 3.46 24.21 -3.24
N ASP A 129 4.71 23.87 -2.89
CA ASP A 129 5.91 24.51 -3.45
C ASP A 129 6.19 24.04 -4.89
N THR A 130 5.67 22.86 -5.25
CA THR A 130 5.84 22.31 -6.58
C THR A 130 4.83 22.90 -7.54
N GLN A 131 5.33 23.66 -8.52
CA GLN A 131 4.51 24.20 -9.63
C GLN A 131 4.94 23.55 -10.94
N PHE A 132 3.97 23.11 -11.71
CA PHE A 132 4.19 22.47 -13.00
C PHE A 132 3.79 23.43 -14.13
N ALA A 133 4.66 23.57 -15.12
CA ALA A 133 4.43 24.49 -16.24
C ALA A 133 3.29 24.03 -17.16
N THR A 134 3.16 22.72 -17.35
CA THR A 134 2.12 22.08 -18.18
C THR A 134 1.64 20.77 -17.54
N TYR A 135 0.55 20.20 -18.07
CA TYR A 135 0.05 18.90 -17.61
C TYR A 135 1.00 17.76 -17.97
N GLU A 136 1.74 17.87 -19.06
CA GLU A 136 2.75 16.88 -19.46
C GLU A 136 3.91 16.88 -18.46
N VAL A 137 4.42 18.05 -18.08
CA VAL A 137 5.47 18.19 -17.06
C VAL A 137 4.99 17.66 -15.71
N TRP A 138 3.75 17.98 -15.34
CA TRP A 138 3.12 17.45 -14.14
C TRP A 138 3.06 15.92 -14.16
N PHE A 139 2.55 15.32 -15.23
CA PHE A 139 2.43 13.89 -15.39
C PHE A 139 3.80 13.18 -15.31
N GLU A 140 4.78 13.63 -16.12
CA GLU A 140 6.10 13.00 -16.16
C GLU A 140 6.87 13.17 -14.84
N SER A 141 6.63 14.22 -14.07
CA SER A 141 7.23 14.38 -12.74
C SER A 141 6.73 13.33 -11.75
N TYR A 142 5.44 12.98 -11.78
CA TYR A 142 4.91 11.84 -11.01
C TYR A 142 5.49 10.53 -11.52
N VAL A 143 5.53 10.34 -12.84
CA VAL A 143 6.04 9.12 -13.45
C VAL A 143 7.48 8.85 -13.03
N GLU A 144 8.36 9.85 -13.09
CA GLU A 144 9.76 9.70 -12.71
C GLU A 144 9.93 9.14 -11.29
N VAL A 145 9.18 9.69 -10.34
CA VAL A 145 9.31 9.32 -8.93
C VAL A 145 8.62 8.00 -8.63
N VAL A 146 7.40 7.79 -9.14
CA VAL A 146 6.61 6.60 -8.85
C VAL A 146 7.15 5.37 -9.58
N ASP A 147 7.61 5.49 -10.84
CA ASP A 147 8.29 4.40 -11.55
C ASP A 147 9.52 3.94 -10.77
N ARG A 148 10.35 4.86 -10.32
CA ARG A 148 11.56 4.53 -9.57
C ARG A 148 11.23 3.80 -8.27
N TYR A 149 10.18 4.23 -7.57
CA TYR A 149 9.68 3.55 -6.39
C TYR A 149 9.20 2.13 -6.72
N CYS A 150 8.30 2.00 -7.68
CA CYS A 150 7.69 0.74 -8.06
C CYS A 150 8.74 -0.28 -8.57
N LEU A 151 9.70 0.15 -9.40
CA LEU A 151 10.80 -0.70 -9.88
C LEU A 151 11.73 -1.20 -8.75
N THR A 152 11.77 -0.49 -7.62
CA THR A 152 12.58 -0.93 -6.47
C THR A 152 11.86 -1.97 -5.62
N VAL A 153 10.53 -1.86 -5.50
CA VAL A 153 9.72 -2.72 -4.61
C VAL A 153 9.12 -3.92 -5.34
N VAL A 154 8.86 -3.80 -6.65
CA VAL A 154 8.20 -4.80 -7.48
C VAL A 154 9.17 -5.32 -8.53
N SER A 155 9.18 -6.63 -8.79
CA SER A 155 10.03 -7.15 -9.87
C SER A 155 9.58 -6.61 -11.23
N THR A 156 10.55 -6.35 -12.12
CA THR A 156 10.33 -5.81 -13.49
C THR A 156 9.38 -6.67 -14.33
N GLU A 157 9.23 -7.95 -13.99
CA GLU A 157 8.32 -8.87 -14.67
C GLU A 157 6.84 -8.64 -14.34
N GLN A 158 6.55 -7.87 -13.29
CA GLN A 158 5.19 -7.59 -12.80
C GLN A 158 4.69 -6.19 -13.22
N LEU A 159 5.57 -5.31 -13.72
CA LEU A 159 5.28 -3.96 -14.20
C LEU A 159 5.23 -3.90 -15.73
#